data_1b3827796a2bba2b52cfe0dd7c440593
#
_entry.id   1b3827796a2bba2b52cfe0dd7c440593
#
_cell.length_a   1.000
_cell.length_b   1.000
_cell.length_c   1.000
_cell.angle_alpha   90.00
_cell.angle_beta   90.00
_cell.angle_gamma   90.00
#
_symmetry.space_group_name_H-M   'P 1'
#
loop_
_entity.id
_entity.type
_entity.pdbx_description
1 polymer ?
#
loop_
_entity_poly.entity_id
_entity_poly.type
_entity_poly.pdbx_seq_one_letter_code
_entity_poly.pdbx_strand_id
1 'polypeptide(L)'
;RGLGDVYKRQMLYGAEIKTMMPKLHSTNFTGMELIRPLYRVKEADILAWRRYNDLQFIQCACRFTENCVLGDNGGASKRQEMKELIKKFRKTSPNIDRNIFHSIHNVNLETVIGYRKGGEQHSFLDDYDGEG
;
A
#
# COMPACT_ATOMS: atom_id res chain seq x y z
N ARG A 1 8.41 4.25 1.40
CA ARG A 1 7.03 4.51 0.95
C ARG A 1 6.10 3.74 1.88
N GLY A 2 5.27 4.44 2.64
CA GLY A 2 4.34 3.79 3.55
C GLY A 2 3.33 2.92 2.81
N LEU A 3 3.20 1.66 3.23
CA LEU A 3 2.27 0.69 2.63
C LEU A 3 0.82 1.17 2.65
N GLY A 4 0.45 1.87 3.72
CA GLY A 4 -0.86 2.43 3.87
C GLY A 4 -1.27 3.40 2.74
N ASP A 5 -0.33 4.19 2.23
CA ASP A 5 -0.61 5.17 1.17
C ASP A 5 -0.84 4.49 -0.18
N VAL A 6 -0.10 3.41 -0.47
CA VAL A 6 -0.27 2.63 -1.71
C VAL A 6 -1.63 1.93 -1.71
N TYR A 7 -1.97 1.25 -0.63
CA TYR A 7 -3.23 0.53 -0.49
C TYR A 7 -4.45 1.46 -0.61
N LYS A 8 -4.45 2.57 0.13
CA LYS A 8 -5.55 3.55 0.11
C LYS A 8 -5.76 4.14 -1.28
N ARG A 9 -4.67 4.45 -1.98
CA ARG A 9 -4.76 4.95 -3.35
C ARG A 9 -5.35 3.90 -4.30
N GLN A 10 -4.95 2.64 -4.18
CA GLN A 10 -5.50 1.56 -5.00
C GLN A 10 -6.99 1.37 -4.73
N MET A 11 -7.42 1.38 -3.48
CA MET A 11 -8.81 1.24 -3.11
C MET A 11 -9.68 2.41 -3.61
N LEU A 12 -9.22 3.65 -3.42
CA LEU A 12 -10.03 4.84 -3.73
C LEU A 12 -10.01 5.25 -5.20
N TYR A 13 -8.92 4.98 -5.92
CA TYR A 13 -8.75 5.41 -7.30
C TYR A 13 -8.56 4.25 -8.28
N GLY A 14 -8.19 3.08 -7.80
CA GLY A 14 -8.01 1.88 -8.61
C GLY A 14 -9.15 0.89 -8.52
N ALA A 15 -10.13 1.11 -7.63
CA ALA A 15 -11.22 0.17 -7.31
C ALA A 15 -10.71 -1.26 -7.04
N GLU A 16 -9.51 -1.38 -6.47
CA GLU A 16 -8.85 -2.67 -6.24
C GLU A 16 -8.20 -2.67 -4.86
N ILE A 17 -8.41 -3.74 -4.10
CA ILE A 17 -7.69 -4.01 -2.86
C ILE A 17 -6.41 -4.74 -3.21
N LYS A 18 -5.34 -3.98 -3.41
CA LYS A 18 -4.01 -4.49 -3.76
C LYS A 18 -2.92 -3.83 -2.94
N THR A 19 -1.99 -4.60 -2.47
CA THR A 19 -0.86 -4.14 -1.67
C THR A 19 0.46 -4.68 -2.21
N MET A 20 1.56 -4.16 -1.68
CA MET A 20 2.88 -4.68 -1.99
C MET A 20 3.17 -5.87 -1.09
N MET A 21 3.44 -7.03 -1.67
CA MET A 21 3.78 -8.23 -0.90
C MET A 21 5.12 -8.04 -0.16
N PRO A 22 5.23 -8.51 1.09
CA PRO A 22 6.48 -8.44 1.86
C PRO A 22 7.59 -9.30 1.27
N LYS A 23 7.22 -10.37 0.57
CA LYS A 23 8.09 -11.31 -0.12
C LYS A 23 7.41 -11.78 -1.40
N LEU A 24 8.15 -11.86 -2.49
CA LEU A 24 7.66 -12.40 -3.76
C LEU A 24 8.82 -12.94 -4.61
N HIS A 25 8.53 -13.90 -5.45
CA HIS A 25 9.48 -14.37 -6.47
C HIS A 25 9.67 -13.29 -7.54
N SER A 26 10.90 -13.12 -7.99
CA SER A 26 11.20 -12.20 -9.08
C SER A 26 10.72 -12.77 -10.40
N THR A 27 9.98 -11.95 -11.16
CA THR A 27 9.57 -12.30 -12.52
C THR A 27 10.69 -12.07 -13.53
N ASN A 28 11.63 -11.15 -13.23
CA ASN A 28 12.71 -10.79 -14.15
C ASN A 28 13.98 -11.62 -13.96
N PHE A 29 14.15 -12.22 -12.77
CA PHE A 29 15.34 -12.99 -12.42
C PHE A 29 14.92 -14.33 -11.81
N THR A 30 15.03 -15.40 -12.59
CA THR A 30 14.68 -16.75 -12.17
C THR A 30 15.49 -17.16 -10.94
N GLY A 31 14.83 -17.72 -9.93
CA GLY A 31 15.47 -18.17 -8.68
C GLY A 31 15.75 -17.05 -7.66
N MET A 32 15.47 -15.79 -7.98
CA MET A 32 15.61 -14.68 -7.03
C MET A 32 14.29 -14.36 -6.33
N GLU A 33 14.39 -13.94 -5.08
CA GLU A 33 13.27 -13.45 -4.29
C GLU A 33 13.46 -11.96 -3.94
N LEU A 34 12.41 -11.19 -4.06
CA LEU A 34 12.35 -9.82 -3.57
C LEU A 34 11.77 -9.82 -2.15
N ILE A 35 12.53 -9.31 -1.20
CA ILE A 35 12.06 -9.12 0.18
C ILE A 35 11.99 -7.64 0.54
N ARG A 36 11.07 -7.28 1.44
CA ARG A 36 10.88 -5.93 1.97
C ARG A 36 11.01 -5.92 3.50
N PRO A 37 12.25 -5.89 4.05
CA PRO A 37 12.47 -6.01 5.49
C PRO A 37 11.76 -4.91 6.30
N LEU A 38 11.66 -3.69 5.74
CA LEU A 38 11.01 -2.54 6.38
C LEU A 38 9.50 -2.48 6.14
N TYR A 39 8.88 -3.60 5.78
CA TYR A 39 7.44 -3.68 5.45
C TYR A 39 6.53 -3.12 6.56
N ARG A 40 6.87 -3.35 7.83
CA ARG A 40 6.09 -2.89 9.00
C ARG A 40 6.55 -1.56 9.57
N VAL A 41 7.63 -0.98 9.08
CA VAL A 41 8.20 0.26 9.61
C VAL A 41 7.48 1.45 8.99
N LYS A 42 7.01 2.37 9.83
CA LYS A 42 6.37 3.60 9.38
C LYS A 42 7.41 4.60 8.87
N GLU A 43 7.04 5.40 7.89
CA GLU A 43 7.89 6.50 7.38
C GLU A 43 8.30 7.47 8.49
N ALA A 44 7.38 7.75 9.42
CA ALA A 44 7.66 8.62 10.57
C ALA A 44 8.77 8.07 11.47
N ASP A 45 8.80 6.76 11.69
CA ASP A 45 9.82 6.10 12.52
C ASP A 45 11.19 6.16 11.83
N ILE A 46 11.23 5.98 10.51
CA ILE A 46 12.46 6.13 9.71
C ILE A 46 12.98 7.56 9.79
N LEU A 47 12.10 8.56 9.69
CA LEU A 47 12.47 9.96 9.78
C LEU A 47 12.95 10.34 11.21
N ALA A 48 12.33 9.75 12.23
CA ALA A 48 12.77 9.93 13.62
C ALA A 48 14.16 9.32 13.84
N TRP A 49 14.36 8.10 13.38
CA TRP A 49 15.64 7.39 13.42
C TRP A 49 16.75 8.15 12.67
N ARG A 50 16.44 8.67 11.48
CA ARG A 50 17.33 9.53 10.71
C ARG A 50 17.78 10.74 11.52
N ARG A 51 16.85 11.45 12.16
CA ARG A 51 17.14 12.65 12.96
C ARG A 51 17.98 12.32 14.19
N TYR A 52 17.64 11.23 14.87
CA TYR A 52 18.36 10.78 16.06
C TYR A 52 19.83 10.44 15.77
N ASN A 53 20.11 9.85 14.60
CA ASN A 53 21.46 9.43 14.20
C ASN A 53 22.17 10.47 13.31
N ASP A 54 21.62 11.66 13.13
CA ASP A 54 22.13 12.72 12.26
C ASP A 54 22.52 12.23 10.84
N LEU A 55 21.68 11.35 10.27
CA LEU A 55 21.94 10.77 8.97
C LEU A 55 21.41 11.68 7.85
N GLN A 56 22.24 11.88 6.85
CA GLN A 56 21.84 12.54 5.61
C GLN A 56 21.50 11.49 4.56
N PHE A 57 20.23 11.42 4.18
CA PHE A 57 19.84 10.58 3.06
C PHE A 57 20.04 11.32 1.75
N ILE A 58 20.58 10.61 0.77
CA ILE A 58 20.64 11.12 -0.59
C ILE A 58 19.21 11.44 -1.02
N GLN A 59 18.94 12.70 -1.23
CA GLN A 59 17.70 13.10 -1.89
C GLN A 59 17.73 12.50 -3.28
N CYS A 60 16.65 11.81 -3.63
CA CYS A 60 16.58 11.02 -4.85
C CYS A 60 17.13 11.81 -6.04
N ALA A 61 18.24 11.37 -6.61
CA ALA A 61 18.85 11.91 -7.80
C ALA A 61 17.98 11.68 -9.08
N CYS A 62 16.77 11.18 -8.88
CA CYS A 62 15.81 10.99 -9.93
C CYS A 62 15.25 12.36 -10.32
N ARG A 63 15.83 12.99 -11.36
CA ARG A 63 15.29 14.20 -12.00
C ARG A 63 13.80 14.11 -12.35
N PHE A 64 13.28 12.90 -12.42
CA PHE A 64 11.85 12.60 -12.56
C PHE A 64 10.99 13.02 -11.35
N THR A 65 11.56 13.18 -10.15
CA THR A 65 10.77 13.58 -8.97
C THR A 65 10.70 15.09 -8.80
N GLU A 66 11.68 15.84 -9.29
CA GLU A 66 11.64 17.31 -9.27
C GLU A 66 10.76 17.87 -10.40
N ASN A 67 10.76 17.23 -11.57
CA ASN A 67 9.89 17.59 -12.70
C ASN A 67 8.46 17.03 -12.58
N CYS A 68 8.17 16.10 -11.68
CA CYS A 68 6.80 15.66 -11.39
C CYS A 68 5.95 16.70 -10.64
N VAL A 69 6.54 17.81 -10.22
CA VAL A 69 5.78 18.96 -9.68
C VAL A 69 5.18 19.80 -10.82
N LEU A 70 5.72 19.69 -12.04
CA LEU A 70 5.32 20.48 -13.21
C LEU A 70 4.62 19.66 -14.31
N GLY A 71 4.59 18.35 -14.19
CA GLY A 71 3.85 17.49 -15.12
C GLY A 71 2.48 17.16 -14.57
N ASP A 72 1.48 17.41 -15.36
CA ASP A 72 0.03 17.18 -15.22
C ASP A 72 -0.36 15.69 -14.92
N ASN A 73 0.48 14.95 -14.27
CA ASN A 73 0.25 13.58 -13.85
C ASN A 73 -0.04 13.54 -12.35
N GLY A 74 -1.30 13.73 -11.99
CA GLY A 74 -1.92 13.78 -10.66
C GLY A 74 -1.48 12.79 -9.56
N GLY A 75 -0.33 12.12 -9.73
CA GLY A 75 0.20 11.15 -8.78
C GLY A 75 0.80 11.77 -7.51
N ALA A 76 1.43 12.93 -7.62
CA ALA A 76 1.99 13.63 -6.45
C ALA A 76 0.88 14.31 -5.64
N SER A 77 -0.09 14.94 -6.33
CA SER A 77 -1.30 15.53 -5.75
C SER A 77 -2.13 14.50 -4.99
N LYS A 78 -2.42 13.35 -5.60
CA LYS A 78 -3.20 12.26 -4.98
C LYS A 78 -2.54 11.64 -3.76
N ARG A 79 -1.20 11.62 -3.70
CA ARG A 79 -0.49 11.19 -2.49
C ARG A 79 -0.64 12.18 -1.36
N GLN A 80 -0.56 13.46 -1.67
CA GLN A 80 -0.72 14.51 -0.69
C GLN A 80 -2.15 14.52 -0.14
N GLU A 81 -3.15 14.40 -1.00
CA GLU A 81 -4.55 14.22 -0.59
C GLU A 81 -4.74 13.05 0.39
N MET A 82 -4.13 11.89 0.07
CA MET A 82 -4.21 10.73 0.95
C MET A 82 -3.56 10.98 2.31
N LYS A 83 -2.41 11.64 2.34
CA LYS A 83 -1.74 12.00 3.60
C LYS A 83 -2.60 12.94 4.45
N GLU A 84 -3.24 13.91 3.83
CA GLU A 84 -4.14 14.86 4.51
C GLU A 84 -5.41 14.18 5.02
N LEU A 85 -6.01 13.30 4.22
CA LEU A 85 -7.18 12.52 4.61
C LEU A 85 -6.88 11.66 5.85
N ILE A 86 -5.75 10.97 5.85
CA ILE A 86 -5.31 10.15 6.99
C ILE A 86 -5.03 11.03 8.21
N LYS A 87 -4.42 12.19 8.02
CA LYS A 87 -4.18 13.14 9.09
C LYS A 87 -5.49 13.62 9.74
N LYS A 88 -6.55 13.81 8.93
CA LYS A 88 -7.89 14.11 9.44
C LYS A 88 -8.45 12.93 10.24
N PHE A 89 -8.38 11.70 9.70
CA PHE A 89 -8.89 10.51 10.39
C PHE A 89 -8.16 10.21 11.70
N ARG A 90 -6.86 10.49 11.80
CA ARG A 90 -6.10 10.33 13.04
C ARG A 90 -6.62 11.20 14.18
N LYS A 91 -7.24 12.37 13.88
CA LYS A 91 -7.86 13.22 14.88
C LYS A 91 -9.08 12.56 15.52
N THR A 92 -9.81 11.77 14.75
CA THR A 92 -11.02 11.08 15.20
C THR A 92 -10.68 9.69 15.77
N SER A 93 -9.72 8.98 15.17
CA SER A 93 -9.30 7.65 15.60
C SER A 93 -7.77 7.52 15.56
N PRO A 94 -7.09 7.52 16.71
CA PRO A 94 -5.63 7.40 16.78
C PRO A 94 -5.09 6.09 16.15
N ASN A 95 -5.90 5.04 16.13
CA ASN A 95 -5.53 3.71 15.63
C ASN A 95 -5.84 3.50 14.14
N ILE A 96 -6.30 4.53 13.43
CA ILE A 96 -6.79 4.36 12.04
C ILE A 96 -5.74 3.76 11.11
N ASP A 97 -4.48 4.14 11.23
CA ASP A 97 -3.39 3.59 10.40
C ASP A 97 -3.19 2.11 10.65
N ARG A 98 -3.26 1.70 11.92
CA ARG A 98 -3.14 0.31 12.33
C ARG A 98 -4.31 -0.50 11.79
N ASN A 99 -5.52 0.00 11.93
CA ASN A 99 -6.73 -0.66 11.45
C ASN A 99 -6.69 -0.86 9.93
N ILE A 100 -6.33 0.18 9.18
CA ILE A 100 -6.17 0.10 7.73
C ILE A 100 -5.08 -0.92 7.35
N PHE A 101 -3.96 -0.93 8.06
CA PHE A 101 -2.89 -1.88 7.80
C PHE A 101 -3.32 -3.32 8.14
N HIS A 102 -4.03 -3.53 9.24
CA HIS A 102 -4.51 -4.85 9.64
C HIS A 102 -5.63 -5.38 8.74
N SER A 103 -6.47 -4.52 8.15
CA SER A 103 -7.57 -4.97 7.29
C SER A 103 -7.10 -5.76 6.07
N ILE A 104 -5.93 -5.44 5.52
CA ILE A 104 -5.35 -6.18 4.40
C ILE A 104 -4.73 -7.54 4.80
N HIS A 105 -4.53 -7.77 6.09
CA HIS A 105 -4.03 -9.05 6.63
C HIS A 105 -5.16 -9.91 7.18
N ASN A 106 -6.38 -9.39 7.20
CA ASN A 106 -7.54 -10.04 7.82
C ASN A 106 -8.76 -9.91 6.88
N VAL A 107 -8.59 -10.32 5.65
CA VAL A 107 -9.68 -10.39 4.66
C VAL A 107 -10.45 -11.68 4.90
N ASN A 108 -11.76 -11.56 5.18
CA ASN A 108 -12.65 -12.71 5.28
C ASN A 108 -13.21 -13.04 3.89
N LEU A 109 -12.73 -14.14 3.31
CA LEU A 109 -13.13 -14.55 1.95
C LEU A 109 -14.58 -15.04 1.88
N GLU A 110 -15.14 -15.53 2.98
CA GLU A 110 -16.54 -15.98 3.05
C GLU A 110 -17.56 -14.84 2.89
N THR A 111 -17.13 -13.60 3.19
CA THR A 111 -18.00 -12.42 3.12
C THR A 111 -17.59 -11.43 2.04
N VAL A 112 -16.61 -11.79 1.20
CA VAL A 112 -16.17 -10.98 0.06
C VAL A 112 -16.98 -11.34 -1.18
N ILE A 113 -17.56 -10.34 -1.81
CA ILE A 113 -18.41 -10.52 -3.00
C ILE A 113 -17.64 -11.08 -4.19
N GLY A 114 -16.34 -10.72 -4.30
CA GLY A 114 -15.47 -11.25 -5.35
C GLY A 114 -14.01 -10.95 -5.09
N TYR A 115 -13.14 -11.82 -5.59
CA TYR A 115 -11.68 -11.66 -5.48
C TYR A 115 -10.97 -12.27 -6.69
N ARG A 116 -9.70 -11.92 -6.88
CA ARG A 116 -8.83 -12.50 -7.90
C ARG A 116 -7.74 -13.33 -7.28
N LYS A 117 -7.53 -14.53 -7.83
CA LYS A 117 -6.46 -15.43 -7.43
C LYS A 117 -5.87 -16.11 -8.67
N GLY A 118 -4.55 -16.07 -8.84
CA GLY A 118 -3.88 -16.70 -9.99
C GLY A 118 -4.26 -16.14 -11.37
N GLY A 119 -4.86 -14.94 -11.43
CA GLY A 119 -5.39 -14.36 -12.68
C GLY A 119 -6.85 -14.65 -12.93
N GLU A 120 -7.46 -15.55 -12.17
CA GLU A 120 -8.88 -15.89 -12.25
C GLU A 120 -9.72 -15.00 -11.33
N GLN A 121 -10.92 -14.68 -11.80
CA GLN A 121 -11.93 -13.92 -11.05
C GLN A 121 -12.85 -14.93 -10.36
N HIS A 122 -12.99 -14.79 -9.05
CA HIS A 122 -13.91 -15.55 -8.21
C HIS A 122 -15.03 -14.67 -7.72
N SER A 123 -16.22 -15.24 -7.59
CA SER A 123 -17.45 -14.60 -7.10
C SER A 123 -18.03 -15.42 -5.96
N PHE A 124 -18.77 -14.79 -5.06
CA PHE A 124 -19.51 -15.49 -4.01
C PHE A 124 -20.53 -16.50 -4.58
N LEU A 125 -20.92 -16.33 -5.86
CA LEU A 125 -21.84 -17.24 -6.56
C LEU A 125 -21.18 -18.57 -6.94
N ASP A 126 -19.85 -18.62 -7.00
CA ASP A 126 -19.14 -19.84 -7.42
C ASP A 126 -19.38 -20.99 -6.43
N ASP A 127 -19.52 -20.67 -5.15
CA ASP A 127 -19.75 -21.65 -4.06
C ASP A 127 -21.20 -21.62 -3.53
N TYR A 128 -22.06 -20.74 -4.04
CA TYR A 128 -23.42 -20.52 -3.49
C TYR A 128 -24.35 -21.72 -3.71
N ASP A 129 -24.24 -22.37 -4.85
CA ASP A 129 -25.08 -23.54 -5.24
C ASP A 129 -24.40 -24.88 -4.85
N GLY A 130 -23.23 -24.84 -4.21
CA GLY A 130 -22.43 -26.02 -3.88
C GLY A 130 -22.79 -26.72 -2.57
N GLU A 131 -23.70 -26.15 -1.74
CA GLU A 131 -24.21 -26.78 -0.54
C GLU A 131 -25.58 -27.40 -0.80
N GLY A 132 -25.53 -28.57 -1.38
CA GLY A 132 -26.60 -29.53 -1.43
C GLY A 132 -26.26 -30.75 -0.59
#